data_ddce14a8782641001617a736297483a2
#
_entry.id   ddce14a8782641001617a736297483a2
#
_cell.length_a   1.000
_cell.length_b   1.000
_cell.length_c   1.000
_cell.angle_alpha   90.00
_cell.angle_beta   90.00
_cell.angle_gamma   90.00
#
_symmetry.space_group_name_H-M   'P 1'
#
loop_
_entity.id
_entity.type
_entity.pdbx_description
1 polymer ?
#
loop_
_entity_poly.entity_id
_entity_poly.type
_entity_poly.pdbx_seq_one_letter_code
_entity_poly.pdbx_strand_id
1 'polypeptide(L)' 'HAPRPPNAFILFRRHWQPSVTANNPHVDTRQISRILGKMWNDADHSEKERFRKLSKEVKVEHEKLYPGYKYSRRK' A
#
# COMPACT_ATOMS: atom_id res chain seq x y z
N HIS A 1 -2.88 -14.79 -15.45
CA HIS A 1 -1.76 -14.34 -14.63
C HIS A 1 -2.26 -13.52 -13.45
N ALA A 2 -2.05 -14.01 -12.28
CA ALA A 2 -2.57 -13.36 -11.07
C ALA A 2 -1.70 -12.17 -10.66
N PRO A 3 -2.33 -11.05 -10.27
CA PRO A 3 -1.57 -9.91 -9.80
C PRO A 3 -1.02 -10.17 -8.41
N ARG A 4 0.04 -9.47 -8.07
CA ARG A 4 0.59 -9.53 -6.73
C ARG A 4 -0.32 -8.82 -5.73
N PRO A 5 -0.45 -9.34 -4.53
CA PRO A 5 -1.22 -8.61 -3.52
C PRO A 5 -0.45 -7.36 -3.09
N PRO A 6 -1.16 -6.30 -2.74
CA PRO A 6 -0.50 -5.08 -2.31
C PRO A 6 0.14 -5.24 -0.93
N ASN A 7 1.25 -4.56 -0.72
CA ASN A 7 1.87 -4.55 0.60
C ASN A 7 1.29 -3.40 1.46
N ALA A 8 1.76 -3.31 2.69
CA ALA A 8 1.22 -2.34 3.63
C ALA A 8 1.37 -0.89 3.14
N PHE A 9 2.51 -0.56 2.55
CA PHE A 9 2.71 0.80 2.05
C PHE A 9 1.74 1.14 0.92
N ILE A 10 1.49 0.19 0.03
CA ILE A 10 0.55 0.44 -1.09
C ILE A 10 -0.85 0.71 -0.56
N LEU A 11 -1.26 -0.03 0.49
CA LEU A 11 -2.58 0.20 1.10
C LEU A 11 -2.63 1.56 1.79
N PHE A 12 -1.56 1.92 2.48
CA PHE A 12 -1.43 3.24 3.11
C PHE A 12 -1.54 4.34 2.06
N ARG A 13 -0.83 4.18 0.95
CA ARG A 13 -0.85 5.12 -0.14
C ARG A 13 -2.24 5.29 -0.73
N ARG A 14 -2.95 4.17 -0.97
CA ARG A 14 -4.30 4.23 -1.50
C ARG A 14 -5.24 4.96 -0.57
N HIS A 15 -5.04 4.78 0.72
CA HIS A 15 -5.88 5.42 1.72
C HIS A 15 -5.66 6.94 1.76
N TRP A 16 -4.39 7.35 1.72
CA TRP A 16 -4.05 8.75 1.94
C TRP A 16 -3.87 9.59 0.69
N GLN A 17 -3.66 8.95 -0.46
CA GLN A 17 -3.38 9.69 -1.68
C GLN A 17 -4.47 10.70 -2.06
N PRO A 18 -5.77 10.37 -1.96
CA PRO A 18 -6.79 11.36 -2.30
C PRO A 18 -6.70 12.62 -1.43
N SER A 19 -6.47 12.46 -0.13
CA SER A 19 -6.32 13.60 0.76
C SER A 19 -5.10 14.43 0.43
N VAL A 20 -3.97 13.78 0.21
CA VAL A 20 -2.74 14.48 -0.10
C VAL A 20 -2.88 15.24 -1.41
N THR A 21 -3.48 14.61 -2.41
CA THR A 21 -3.69 15.25 -3.70
C THR A 21 -4.62 16.46 -3.57
N ALA A 22 -5.68 16.32 -2.78
CA ALA A 22 -6.62 17.41 -2.59
C ALA A 22 -5.98 18.62 -1.90
N ASN A 23 -5.05 18.34 -0.98
CA ASN A 23 -4.37 19.41 -0.25
C ASN A 23 -3.19 20.01 -1.01
N ASN A 24 -2.80 19.37 -2.12
CA ASN A 24 -1.64 19.82 -2.91
C ASN A 24 -1.97 19.80 -4.39
N PRO A 25 -2.95 20.63 -4.82
CA PRO A 25 -3.46 20.52 -6.19
C PRO A 25 -2.46 20.88 -7.27
N HIS A 26 -1.39 21.58 -6.93
CA HIS A 26 -0.39 21.99 -7.92
C HIS A 26 0.85 21.12 -7.93
N VAL A 27 0.82 20.03 -7.18
CA VAL A 27 1.98 19.17 -7.02
C VAL A 27 1.83 17.96 -7.94
N ASP A 28 2.90 17.56 -8.60
CA ASP A 28 2.81 16.45 -9.54
C ASP A 28 2.87 15.09 -8.81
N THR A 29 2.69 14.03 -9.58
CA THR A 29 2.59 12.68 -9.02
C THR A 29 3.84 12.25 -8.29
N ARG A 30 5.00 12.66 -8.78
CA ARG A 30 6.25 12.30 -8.13
C ARG A 30 6.35 12.89 -6.74
N GLN A 31 5.95 14.15 -6.63
CA GLN A 31 5.99 14.82 -5.33
C GLN A 31 4.95 14.24 -4.39
N ILE A 32 3.79 13.87 -4.92
CA ILE A 32 2.78 13.19 -4.10
C ILE A 32 3.34 11.89 -3.56
N SER A 33 4.06 11.14 -4.38
CA SER A 33 4.67 9.90 -3.94
C SER A 33 5.69 10.12 -2.83
N ARG A 34 6.48 11.19 -2.96
CA ARG A 34 7.46 11.52 -1.92
C ARG A 34 6.79 11.89 -0.60
N ILE A 35 5.72 12.66 -0.68
CA ILE A 35 4.97 13.05 0.51
C ILE A 35 4.43 11.81 1.20
N LEU A 36 3.84 10.90 0.42
CA LEU A 36 3.29 9.67 0.99
C LEU A 36 4.37 8.78 1.59
N GLY A 37 5.52 8.71 0.93
CA GLY A 37 6.64 7.95 1.46
C GLY A 37 7.13 8.50 2.79
N LYS A 38 7.21 9.82 2.89
CA LYS A 38 7.61 10.43 4.12
C LYS A 38 6.56 10.23 5.22
N MET A 39 5.29 10.33 4.87
CA MET A 39 4.21 10.09 5.82
C MET A 39 4.30 8.67 6.39
N TRP A 40 4.55 7.70 5.51
CA TRP A 40 4.69 6.32 5.94
C TRP A 40 5.88 6.15 6.88
N ASN A 41 6.98 6.75 6.51
CA ASN A 41 8.20 6.67 7.30
C ASN A 41 8.02 7.29 8.69
N ASP A 42 7.25 8.38 8.76
CA ASP A 42 7.01 9.09 10.01
C ASP A 42 5.80 8.58 10.78
N ALA A 43 5.02 7.67 10.20
CA ALA A 43 3.84 7.14 10.85
C ALA A 43 4.24 6.35 12.09
N ASP A 44 3.40 6.41 13.12
CA ASP A 44 3.73 5.69 14.32
C ASP A 44 3.49 4.20 14.15
N HIS A 45 3.97 3.45 15.12
CA HIS A 45 3.95 2.01 15.06
C HIS A 45 2.52 1.47 14.90
N SER A 46 1.57 2.04 15.60
CA SER A 46 0.20 1.55 15.53
C SER A 46 -0.42 1.77 14.17
N GLU A 47 -0.10 2.88 13.52
CA GLU A 47 -0.58 3.13 12.17
C GLU A 47 0.01 2.13 11.17
N LYS A 48 1.30 1.88 11.27
CA LYS A 48 1.96 0.92 10.39
C LYS A 48 1.40 -0.49 10.61
N GLU A 49 1.16 -0.85 11.86
CA GLU A 49 0.60 -2.16 12.17
C GLU A 49 -0.79 -2.34 11.60
N ARG A 50 -1.58 -1.28 11.63
CA ARG A 50 -2.91 -1.31 11.06
C ARG A 50 -2.88 -1.71 9.59
N PHE A 51 -1.97 -1.11 8.84
CA PHE A 51 -1.86 -1.41 7.41
C PHE A 51 -1.17 -2.74 7.14
N ARG A 52 -0.28 -3.18 8.02
CA ARG A 52 0.30 -4.50 7.90
C ARG A 52 -0.73 -5.59 8.10
N LYS A 53 -1.62 -5.39 9.08
CA LYS A 53 -2.71 -6.30 9.32
C LYS A 53 -3.64 -6.37 8.12
N LEU A 54 -3.98 -5.21 7.60
CA LEU A 54 -4.84 -5.13 6.42
C LEU A 54 -4.19 -5.82 5.23
N SER A 55 -2.90 -5.66 5.09
CA SER A 55 -2.16 -6.32 4.01
C SER A 55 -2.23 -7.83 4.12
N LYS A 56 -2.17 -8.37 5.33
CA LYS A 56 -2.32 -9.80 5.54
C LYS A 56 -3.70 -10.29 5.14
N GLU A 57 -4.73 -9.51 5.48
CA GLU A 57 -6.09 -9.87 5.12
C GLU A 57 -6.29 -9.88 3.62
N VAL A 58 -5.74 -8.88 2.95
CA VAL A 58 -5.81 -8.81 1.49
C VAL A 58 -5.08 -9.98 0.87
N LYS A 59 -3.96 -10.37 1.45
CA LYS A 59 -3.20 -11.51 0.95
C LYS A 59 -4.00 -12.80 1.05
N VAL A 60 -4.70 -13.00 2.16
CA VAL A 60 -5.54 -14.17 2.33
C VAL A 60 -6.65 -14.20 1.30
N GLU A 61 -7.29 -13.05 1.06
CA GLU A 61 -8.30 -12.95 0.02
C GLU A 61 -7.74 -13.28 -1.35
N HIS A 62 -6.54 -12.78 -1.61
CA HIS A 62 -5.87 -13.04 -2.87
C HIS A 62 -5.64 -14.53 -3.07
N GLU A 63 -5.25 -15.22 -2.02
CA GLU A 63 -5.02 -16.66 -2.10
C GLU A 63 -6.30 -17.44 -2.36
N LYS A 64 -7.41 -16.94 -1.85
CA LYS A 64 -8.70 -17.56 -2.13
C LYS A 64 -9.10 -17.39 -3.59
N LEU A 65 -8.81 -16.23 -4.16
CA LEU A 65 -9.14 -15.96 -5.55
C LEU A 65 -8.21 -16.68 -6.54
N TYR A 66 -6.98 -16.90 -6.13
CA TYR A 66 -5.97 -17.52 -6.99
C TYR A 66 -5.30 -18.68 -6.28
N PRO A 67 -6.03 -19.79 -6.10
CA PRO A 67 -5.44 -20.95 -5.42
C PRO A 67 -4.22 -21.43 -6.19
N GLY A 68 -3.14 -21.70 -5.47
CA GLY A 68 -1.92 -22.16 -6.10
C GLY A 68 -0.97 -21.07 -6.53
N TYR A 69 -1.40 -19.81 -6.48
CA TYR A 69 -0.50 -18.71 -6.79
C TYR A 69 0.61 -18.63 -5.76
N LYS A 70 1.83 -18.51 -6.22
CA LYS A 70 2.96 -18.35 -5.32
C LYS A 70 3.53 -16.97 -5.42
N TYR A 71 3.46 -16.26 -4.32
CA TYR A 71 4.02 -14.94 -4.22
C TYR A 71 5.50 -15.09 -3.93
N SER A 72 6.29 -15.26 -4.95
CA SER A 72 7.69 -15.48 -4.72
C SER A 72 8.52 -14.43 -5.40
N ARG A 73 9.68 -14.19 -4.86
CA ARG A 73 10.61 -13.29 -5.43
C ARG A 73 11.32 -14.02 -6.50
N ARG A 74 11.19 -13.53 -7.66
CA ARG A 74 11.81 -14.22 -8.72
C ARG A 74 13.24 -14.01 -8.73
N LYS A 75 13.90 -14.82 -9.22
CA LYS A 75 15.26 -14.63 -9.37
C LYS A 75 15.67 -14.43 -10.70
#